data_9b3a138ebc30af8f98b6238abed5d796
#
_entry.id   9b3a138ebc30af8f98b6238abed5d796
#
_cell.length_a   1.000
_cell.length_b   1.000
_cell.length_c   1.000
_cell.angle_alpha   90.00
_cell.angle_beta   90.00
_cell.angle_gamma   90.00
#
_symmetry.space_group_name_H-M   'P 1'
#
loop_
_entity.id
_entity.type
_entity.pdbx_description
1 polymer ?
#
loop_
_entity_poly.entity_id
_entity_poly.type
_entity_poly.pdbx_seq_one_letter_code
_entity_poly.pdbx_strand_id
1 'polypeptide(L)'
;EMESRDWSSDVCSSDLDTQAMKRIQTTNKYVLLPVEESENLAHIRVIKDNNVVKEFNCKLAVNKVDYSVPLDVSEFGGDVLLDIQFTGEKKNTSSIHHFTCWKELKETNSFDTSNREKYRPLYHHTPPYGWMNDPNGIFYKDGVWHLYFQYNPFGSQWENMNWGHSTSRDLIHWTYEGIPIQPDALGVIYSGCCVVDKNNVAGFGKNAVIAFYTSAGTSQTQSIAYSLDNGKTFTKYAGNPIVTSNVPDFRDP
;
A
#
# COMPACT_ATOMS: atom_id res chain seq x y z
N GLU A 1 -29.54 -7.98 16.41
CA GLU A 1 -29.85 -8.19 14.97
C GLU A 1 -29.25 -7.03 14.22
N MET A 2 -28.03 -7.22 13.62
CA MET A 2 -27.49 -6.28 12.66
C MET A 2 -28.19 -6.56 11.33
N GLU A 3 -29.03 -5.63 10.91
CA GLU A 3 -29.58 -5.65 9.55
C GLU A 3 -28.42 -5.68 8.55
N SER A 4 -28.40 -6.70 7.71
CA SER A 4 -27.51 -6.74 6.57
C SER A 4 -27.88 -5.60 5.64
N ARG A 5 -27.12 -4.50 5.65
CA ARG A 5 -27.29 -3.45 4.64
C ARG A 5 -27.05 -4.08 3.27
N ASP A 6 -28.01 -3.94 2.39
CA ASP A 6 -27.86 -4.31 0.99
C ASP A 6 -26.87 -3.32 0.32
N TRP A 7 -25.62 -3.71 0.28
CA TRP A 7 -24.52 -2.88 -0.26
C TRP A 7 -24.60 -2.70 -1.77
N SER A 8 -25.47 -3.47 -2.46
CA SER A 8 -25.59 -3.40 -3.92
C SER A 8 -26.29 -2.12 -4.40
N SER A 9 -27.14 -1.52 -3.54
CA SER A 9 -27.91 -0.31 -3.89
C SER A 9 -27.08 0.97 -3.92
N ASP A 10 -25.90 0.99 -3.27
CA ASP A 10 -25.05 2.18 -3.15
C ASP A 10 -23.94 2.26 -4.22
N VAL A 11 -23.96 1.36 -5.21
CA VAL A 11 -23.00 1.37 -6.32
C VAL A 11 -23.62 2.12 -7.50
N CYS A 12 -22.99 3.24 -7.88
CA CYS A 12 -23.34 3.98 -9.09
C CYS A 12 -22.35 3.59 -10.20
N SER A 13 -22.85 3.09 -11.35
CA SER A 13 -22.02 2.90 -12.55
C SER A 13 -22.11 4.13 -13.45
N SER A 14 -21.03 4.50 -14.10
CA SER A 14 -21.04 5.45 -15.22
C SER A 14 -21.46 4.71 -16.50
N ASP A 15 -21.89 5.44 -17.53
CA ASP A 15 -22.22 4.87 -18.86
C ASP A 15 -21.02 4.23 -19.58
N LEU A 16 -19.82 4.34 -18.98
CA LEU A 16 -18.61 3.63 -19.41
C LEU A 16 -18.59 2.27 -18.71
N ASP A 17 -18.75 1.25 -19.46
CA ASP A 17 -18.99 -0.17 -19.12
C ASP A 17 -18.03 -0.82 -18.08
N THR A 18 -17.13 -0.09 -17.46
CA THR A 18 -16.06 -0.64 -16.62
C THR A 18 -15.77 0.15 -15.34
N GLN A 19 -16.49 1.24 -15.07
CA GLN A 19 -16.28 2.08 -13.89
C GLN A 19 -17.43 1.96 -12.87
N ALA A 20 -17.07 1.90 -11.60
CA ALA A 20 -18.05 1.94 -10.51
C ALA A 20 -17.57 2.87 -9.40
N MET A 21 -18.51 3.51 -8.71
CA MET A 21 -18.24 4.33 -7.54
C MET A 21 -18.93 3.72 -6.32
N LYS A 22 -18.19 3.60 -5.21
CA LYS A 22 -18.71 3.08 -3.94
C LYS A 22 -18.35 4.03 -2.81
N ARG A 23 -19.35 4.61 -2.15
CA ARG A 23 -19.14 5.40 -0.93
C ARG A 23 -18.95 4.46 0.25
N ILE A 24 -17.95 4.75 1.06
CA ILE A 24 -17.66 4.13 2.34
C ILE A 24 -17.87 5.17 3.43
N GLN A 25 -18.72 4.85 4.40
CA GLN A 25 -18.93 5.66 5.60
C GLN A 25 -18.87 4.74 6.81
N THR A 26 -17.73 4.75 7.51
CA THR A 26 -17.47 3.85 8.62
C THR A 26 -16.67 4.49 9.74
N THR A 27 -16.91 4.03 10.95
CA THR A 27 -16.04 4.32 12.11
C THR A 27 -14.99 3.22 12.33
N ASN A 28 -15.04 2.16 11.53
CA ASN A 28 -14.04 1.10 11.57
C ASN A 28 -12.75 1.57 10.90
N LYS A 29 -11.65 0.97 11.33
CA LYS A 29 -10.32 1.30 10.80
C LYS A 29 -10.13 0.85 9.36
N TYR A 30 -10.62 -0.34 9.02
CA TYR A 30 -10.37 -0.99 7.75
C TYR A 30 -11.63 -1.30 6.97
N VAL A 31 -11.49 -1.24 5.66
CA VAL A 31 -12.37 -1.89 4.69
C VAL A 31 -11.59 -3.05 4.09
N LEU A 32 -12.09 -4.28 4.24
CA LEU A 32 -11.52 -5.47 3.62
C LEU A 32 -12.01 -5.57 2.18
N LEU A 33 -11.08 -5.47 1.24
CA LEU A 33 -11.34 -5.58 -0.18
C LEU A 33 -11.21 -7.06 -0.59
N PRO A 34 -12.30 -7.69 -1.10
CA PRO A 34 -12.27 -9.08 -1.55
C PRO A 34 -11.46 -9.21 -2.85
N VAL A 35 -10.55 -10.17 -2.90
CA VAL A 35 -9.64 -10.42 -4.02
C VAL A 35 -9.94 -11.76 -4.68
N GLU A 36 -9.89 -11.76 -6.01
CA GLU A 36 -9.91 -12.96 -6.86
C GLU A 36 -8.63 -12.99 -7.71
N GLU A 37 -7.72 -13.92 -7.44
CA GLU A 37 -6.39 -13.99 -8.08
C GLU A 37 -6.44 -14.20 -9.59
N SER A 38 -7.49 -14.81 -10.09
CA SER A 38 -7.66 -15.03 -11.53
C SER A 38 -8.14 -13.79 -12.31
N GLU A 39 -8.51 -12.72 -11.60
CA GLU A 39 -9.03 -11.51 -12.21
C GLU A 39 -7.93 -10.53 -12.63
N ASN A 40 -8.33 -9.60 -13.52
CA ASN A 40 -7.49 -8.48 -13.90
C ASN A 40 -7.41 -7.46 -12.76
N LEU A 41 -6.34 -6.66 -12.76
CA LEU A 41 -6.22 -5.52 -11.87
C LEU A 41 -7.33 -4.50 -12.14
N ALA A 42 -8.04 -4.08 -11.11
CA ALA A 42 -8.85 -2.88 -11.14
C ALA A 42 -8.04 -1.71 -10.57
N HIS A 43 -8.12 -0.54 -11.20
CA HIS A 43 -7.51 0.68 -10.67
C HIS A 43 -8.47 1.35 -9.71
N ILE A 44 -8.02 1.62 -8.49
CA ILE A 44 -8.84 2.16 -7.40
C ILE A 44 -8.27 3.51 -6.98
N ARG A 45 -9.11 4.53 -7.01
CA ARG A 45 -8.85 5.85 -6.44
C ARG A 45 -9.68 6.05 -5.19
N VAL A 46 -9.05 6.38 -4.09
CA VAL A 46 -9.72 6.80 -2.85
C VAL A 46 -9.85 8.32 -2.88
N ILE A 47 -11.07 8.81 -2.85
CA ILE A 47 -11.38 10.23 -2.96
C ILE A 47 -11.94 10.73 -1.62
N LYS A 48 -11.33 11.79 -1.09
CA LYS A 48 -11.78 12.54 0.09
C LYS A 48 -11.86 14.02 -0.25
N ASP A 49 -13.00 14.64 0.06
CA ASP A 49 -13.24 16.08 -0.17
C ASP A 49 -12.86 16.52 -1.60
N ASN A 50 -13.26 15.73 -2.60
CA ASN A 50 -12.98 15.87 -4.04
C ASN A 50 -11.50 15.77 -4.45
N ASN A 51 -10.63 15.31 -3.54
CA ASN A 51 -9.23 15.06 -3.83
C ASN A 51 -8.93 13.56 -3.82
N VAL A 52 -8.13 13.10 -4.77
CA VAL A 52 -7.59 11.74 -4.74
C VAL A 52 -6.51 11.70 -3.64
N VAL A 53 -6.76 10.92 -2.60
CA VAL A 53 -5.87 10.82 -1.43
C VAL A 53 -5.04 9.53 -1.44
N LYS A 54 -5.45 8.54 -2.24
CA LYS A 54 -4.69 7.29 -2.46
C LYS A 54 -5.09 6.66 -3.77
N GLU A 55 -4.12 6.05 -4.47
CA GLU A 55 -4.35 5.26 -5.68
C GLU A 55 -3.60 3.93 -5.57
N PHE A 56 -4.22 2.87 -6.04
CA PHE A 56 -3.62 1.54 -6.08
C PHE A 56 -4.39 0.62 -7.02
N ASN A 57 -3.76 -0.50 -7.37
CA ASN A 57 -4.38 -1.56 -8.16
C ASN A 57 -4.71 -2.77 -7.28
N CYS A 58 -5.86 -3.42 -7.52
CA CYS A 58 -6.28 -4.60 -6.80
C CYS A 58 -7.10 -5.51 -7.72
N LYS A 59 -6.93 -6.82 -7.60
CA LYS A 59 -7.73 -7.82 -8.32
C LYS A 59 -9.06 -8.06 -7.60
N LEU A 60 -9.98 -7.09 -7.67
CA LEU A 60 -11.27 -7.20 -7.00
C LEU A 60 -12.08 -8.40 -7.47
N ALA A 61 -12.70 -9.09 -6.52
CA ALA A 61 -13.46 -10.31 -6.76
C ALA A 61 -14.70 -10.07 -7.63
N VAL A 62 -14.79 -10.77 -8.74
CA VAL A 62 -15.92 -10.76 -9.68
C VAL A 62 -16.84 -11.95 -9.40
N ASN A 63 -16.30 -13.16 -9.32
CA ASN A 63 -17.06 -14.40 -9.18
C ASN A 63 -16.89 -15.07 -7.83
N LYS A 64 -15.69 -15.06 -7.25
CA LYS A 64 -15.32 -15.73 -5.99
C LYS A 64 -14.31 -14.89 -5.21
N VAL A 65 -14.21 -15.15 -3.92
CA VAL A 65 -13.17 -14.55 -3.07
C VAL A 65 -12.11 -15.58 -2.76
N ASP A 66 -10.88 -15.31 -3.11
CA ASP A 66 -9.73 -16.13 -2.72
C ASP A 66 -9.18 -15.68 -1.35
N TYR A 67 -9.12 -14.38 -1.09
CA TYR A 67 -8.78 -13.75 0.19
C TYR A 67 -9.23 -12.29 0.21
N SER A 68 -8.97 -11.57 1.31
CA SER A 68 -9.26 -10.14 1.42
C SER A 68 -8.03 -9.37 1.87
N VAL A 69 -7.90 -8.11 1.41
CA VAL A 69 -6.82 -7.21 1.80
C VAL A 69 -7.37 -5.97 2.50
N PRO A 70 -6.70 -5.44 3.55
CA PRO A 70 -7.19 -4.29 4.29
C PRO A 70 -6.82 -2.98 3.60
N LEU A 71 -7.80 -2.12 3.39
CA LEU A 71 -7.64 -0.71 3.12
C LEU A 71 -7.87 0.06 4.41
N ASP A 72 -6.84 0.73 4.94
CA ASP A 72 -7.00 1.61 6.10
C ASP A 72 -7.71 2.90 5.66
N VAL A 73 -8.94 3.07 6.09
CA VAL A 73 -9.75 4.26 5.81
C VAL A 73 -9.77 5.25 6.97
N SER A 74 -9.23 4.87 8.13
CA SER A 74 -9.14 5.76 9.29
C SER A 74 -8.17 6.93 9.04
N GLU A 75 -7.16 6.73 8.19
CA GLU A 75 -6.26 7.78 7.70
C GLU A 75 -7.01 8.95 7.04
N PHE A 76 -8.20 8.68 6.49
CA PHE A 76 -9.03 9.64 5.78
C PHE A 76 -10.32 10.00 6.53
N GLY A 77 -10.44 9.61 7.81
CA GLY A 77 -11.61 9.88 8.65
C GLY A 77 -12.84 9.01 8.36
N GLY A 78 -12.68 7.90 7.64
CA GLY A 78 -13.71 6.88 7.44
C GLY A 78 -14.86 7.25 6.48
N ASP A 79 -14.87 8.43 5.88
CA ASP A 79 -15.83 8.84 4.85
C ASP A 79 -15.08 9.14 3.55
N VAL A 80 -15.09 8.19 2.64
CA VAL A 80 -14.38 8.24 1.36
C VAL A 80 -15.24 7.68 0.22
N LEU A 81 -14.94 8.12 -1.00
CA LEU A 81 -15.48 7.54 -2.22
C LEU A 81 -14.40 6.69 -2.89
N LEU A 82 -14.70 5.43 -3.13
CA LEU A 82 -13.88 4.57 -3.97
C LEU A 82 -14.37 4.72 -5.41
N ASP A 83 -13.50 5.20 -6.28
CA ASP A 83 -13.70 5.24 -7.72
C ASP A 83 -12.87 4.12 -8.32
N ILE A 84 -13.54 3.15 -8.92
CA ILE A 84 -12.97 1.87 -9.32
C ILE A 84 -13.13 1.69 -10.83
N GLN A 85 -12.00 1.62 -11.53
CA GLN A 85 -11.94 1.30 -12.94
C GLN A 85 -11.55 -0.18 -13.11
N PHE A 86 -12.51 -1.02 -13.46
CA PHE A 86 -12.24 -2.42 -13.80
C PHE A 86 -11.58 -2.50 -15.18
N THR A 87 -10.65 -3.44 -15.35
CA THR A 87 -9.96 -3.68 -16.63
C THR A 87 -10.28 -5.08 -17.18
N GLY A 88 -10.03 -5.30 -18.48
CA GLY A 88 -10.21 -6.59 -19.15
C GLY A 88 -11.42 -6.62 -20.10
N GLU A 89 -11.29 -7.39 -21.19
CA GLU A 89 -12.22 -7.41 -22.34
C GLU A 89 -13.62 -8.00 -22.04
N LYS A 90 -13.80 -8.71 -20.92
CA LYS A 90 -15.04 -9.46 -20.61
C LYS A 90 -15.98 -8.75 -19.64
N LYS A 91 -15.68 -7.53 -19.23
CA LYS A 91 -16.46 -6.82 -18.23
C LYS A 91 -17.35 -5.80 -18.89
N ASN A 92 -18.66 -6.01 -18.80
CA ASN A 92 -19.67 -5.07 -19.25
C ASN A 92 -20.48 -4.55 -18.06
N THR A 93 -21.05 -3.37 -18.17
CA THR A 93 -21.80 -2.65 -17.15
C THR A 93 -22.93 -3.43 -16.54
N SER A 94 -23.62 -4.25 -17.31
CA SER A 94 -24.77 -5.02 -16.80
C SER A 94 -24.33 -6.03 -15.74
N SER A 95 -23.04 -6.37 -15.66
CA SER A 95 -22.49 -7.33 -14.71
C SER A 95 -21.80 -6.69 -13.50
N ILE A 96 -21.33 -5.44 -13.57
CA ILE A 96 -20.56 -4.80 -12.48
C ILE A 96 -21.30 -4.78 -11.16
N HIS A 97 -22.61 -4.45 -11.16
CA HIS A 97 -23.42 -4.43 -9.95
C HIS A 97 -23.60 -5.79 -9.29
N HIS A 98 -23.28 -6.88 -9.99
CA HIS A 98 -23.42 -8.25 -9.51
C HIS A 98 -22.09 -8.86 -9.06
N PHE A 99 -21.00 -8.11 -9.14
CA PHE A 99 -19.68 -8.62 -8.73
C PHE A 99 -19.66 -8.98 -7.25
N THR A 100 -18.98 -10.07 -6.96
CA THR A 100 -18.88 -10.62 -5.61
C THR A 100 -18.25 -9.63 -4.62
N CYS A 101 -17.34 -8.78 -5.10
CA CYS A 101 -16.67 -7.79 -4.25
C CYS A 101 -17.65 -6.88 -3.49
N TRP A 102 -18.81 -6.55 -4.06
CA TRP A 102 -19.78 -5.67 -3.37
C TRP A 102 -20.47 -6.36 -2.19
N LYS A 103 -20.71 -7.66 -2.30
CA LYS A 103 -21.39 -8.46 -1.27
C LYS A 103 -20.43 -8.86 -0.13
N GLU A 104 -19.17 -9.04 -0.46
CA GLU A 104 -18.14 -9.55 0.45
C GLU A 104 -17.22 -8.48 1.04
N LEU A 105 -17.40 -7.21 0.64
CA LEU A 105 -16.72 -6.09 1.26
C LEU A 105 -17.15 -5.98 2.73
N LYS A 106 -16.17 -5.89 3.65
CA LYS A 106 -16.43 -5.86 5.09
C LYS A 106 -15.69 -4.70 5.76
N GLU A 107 -16.37 -4.06 6.69
CA GLU A 107 -15.79 -3.05 7.58
C GLU A 107 -15.37 -3.69 8.90
N THR A 108 -14.17 -3.40 9.39
CA THR A 108 -13.64 -4.00 10.60
C THR A 108 -12.56 -3.14 11.26
N ASN A 109 -12.36 -3.33 12.56
CA ASN A 109 -11.23 -2.72 13.29
C ASN A 109 -9.98 -3.62 13.33
N SER A 110 -10.11 -4.90 12.92
CA SER A 110 -8.99 -5.85 12.90
C SER A 110 -9.21 -6.90 11.81
N PHE A 111 -8.13 -7.51 11.37
CA PHE A 111 -8.16 -8.66 10.44
C PHE A 111 -7.11 -9.69 10.90
N ASP A 112 -7.26 -10.92 10.43
CA ASP A 112 -6.34 -12.00 10.80
C ASP A 112 -4.98 -11.79 10.14
N THR A 113 -3.96 -11.59 10.97
CA THR A 113 -2.55 -11.48 10.58
C THR A 113 -1.73 -12.65 11.09
N SER A 114 -2.36 -13.73 11.56
CA SER A 114 -1.68 -14.89 12.15
C SER A 114 -0.82 -15.67 11.14
N ASN A 115 -1.09 -15.49 9.86
CA ASN A 115 -0.27 -16.02 8.76
C ASN A 115 0.00 -17.53 8.89
N ARG A 116 -1.07 -18.31 8.89
CA ARG A 116 -1.00 -19.78 9.06
C ARG A 116 -1.06 -20.52 7.73
N GLU A 117 -0.75 -19.87 6.64
CA GLU A 117 -0.75 -20.46 5.32
C GLU A 117 0.29 -21.59 5.23
N LYS A 118 -0.05 -22.63 4.48
CA LYS A 118 0.74 -23.87 4.35
C LYS A 118 2.21 -23.61 3.97
N TYR A 119 2.48 -22.61 3.15
CA TYR A 119 3.81 -22.35 2.60
C TYR A 119 4.53 -21.17 3.27
N ARG A 120 4.00 -20.65 4.38
CA ARG A 120 4.67 -19.58 5.09
C ARG A 120 6.00 -20.07 5.67
N PRO A 121 7.11 -19.32 5.42
CA PRO A 121 8.40 -19.64 6.03
C PRO A 121 8.36 -19.56 7.57
N LEU A 122 9.07 -20.46 8.24
CA LEU A 122 9.09 -20.50 9.70
C LEU A 122 10.07 -19.52 10.34
N TYR A 123 11.13 -19.12 9.62
CA TYR A 123 12.22 -18.29 10.16
C TYR A 123 12.67 -17.14 9.25
N HIS A 124 12.24 -17.08 7.99
CA HIS A 124 12.47 -15.92 7.16
C HIS A 124 11.48 -14.79 7.49
N HIS A 125 11.93 -13.56 7.41
CA HIS A 125 11.04 -12.41 7.50
C HIS A 125 9.98 -12.47 6.40
N THR A 126 8.73 -12.23 6.78
CA THR A 126 7.61 -12.05 5.86
C THR A 126 6.65 -11.01 6.43
N PRO A 127 5.98 -10.20 5.59
CA PRO A 127 4.96 -9.28 6.08
C PRO A 127 3.72 -10.05 6.57
N PRO A 128 2.83 -9.44 7.34
CA PRO A 128 1.62 -10.09 7.83
C PRO A 128 0.64 -10.49 6.71
N TYR A 129 0.69 -9.83 5.57
CA TYR A 129 -0.12 -10.08 4.36
C TYR A 129 0.54 -9.38 3.16
N GLY A 130 0.04 -9.64 1.95
CA GLY A 130 0.52 -8.99 0.74
C GLY A 130 1.80 -9.61 0.18
N TRP A 131 2.40 -8.90 -0.77
CA TRP A 131 3.62 -9.30 -1.48
C TRP A 131 4.83 -8.51 -0.96
N MET A 132 5.96 -9.18 -0.82
CA MET A 132 7.25 -8.51 -0.61
C MET A 132 8.31 -9.04 -1.56
N ASN A 133 9.28 -8.19 -1.92
CA ASN A 133 10.49 -8.56 -2.65
C ASN A 133 11.74 -7.97 -1.97
N ASP A 134 12.41 -6.98 -2.54
CA ASP A 134 13.72 -6.52 -2.09
C ASP A 134 13.74 -6.03 -0.64
N PRO A 135 14.72 -6.45 0.16
CA PRO A 135 15.03 -5.75 1.42
C PRO A 135 15.60 -4.36 1.12
N ASN A 136 15.17 -3.37 1.88
CA ASN A 136 15.58 -1.97 1.74
C ASN A 136 16.05 -1.40 3.07
N GLY A 137 16.94 -0.44 3.02
CA GLY A 137 17.24 0.48 4.10
C GLY A 137 17.49 -0.12 5.47
N ILE A 138 18.12 -1.31 5.55
CA ILE A 138 18.40 -1.95 6.85
C ILE A 138 19.42 -1.10 7.64
N PHE A 139 19.12 -0.82 8.91
CA PHE A 139 20.04 -0.18 9.83
C PHE A 139 19.79 -0.61 11.28
N TYR A 140 20.80 -0.39 12.12
CA TYR A 140 20.72 -0.62 13.57
C TYR A 140 20.83 0.70 14.31
N LYS A 141 19.87 0.96 15.21
CA LYS A 141 19.86 2.16 16.04
C LYS A 141 19.19 1.88 17.39
N ASP A 142 19.79 2.35 18.46
CA ASP A 142 19.25 2.30 19.82
C ASP A 142 18.79 0.89 20.25
N GLY A 143 19.57 -0.15 19.90
CA GLY A 143 19.27 -1.53 20.25
C GLY A 143 18.22 -2.23 19.38
N VAL A 144 17.81 -1.61 18.27
CA VAL A 144 16.78 -2.11 17.37
C VAL A 144 17.30 -2.15 15.93
N TRP A 145 17.09 -3.26 15.26
CA TRP A 145 17.23 -3.41 13.83
C TRP A 145 15.97 -2.93 13.14
N HIS A 146 16.12 -2.13 12.09
CA HIS A 146 15.06 -1.68 11.21
C HIS A 146 15.29 -2.30 9.84
N LEU A 147 14.26 -2.92 9.27
CA LEU A 147 14.24 -3.47 7.93
C LEU A 147 13.06 -2.86 7.19
N TYR A 148 13.33 -2.20 6.09
CA TYR A 148 12.30 -1.86 5.12
C TYR A 148 12.34 -2.87 3.98
N PHE A 149 11.26 -2.92 3.20
CA PHE A 149 11.15 -3.85 2.08
C PHE A 149 10.15 -3.36 1.06
N GLN A 150 10.35 -3.74 -0.19
CA GLN A 150 9.38 -3.53 -1.26
C GLN A 150 8.10 -4.25 -0.91
N TYR A 151 6.96 -3.55 -0.96
CA TYR A 151 5.72 -4.06 -0.42
C TYR A 151 4.50 -3.69 -1.25
N ASN A 152 3.72 -4.70 -1.65
CA ASN A 152 2.36 -4.52 -2.14
C ASN A 152 1.36 -5.02 -1.10
N PRO A 153 0.61 -4.15 -0.41
CA PRO A 153 -0.38 -4.54 0.58
C PRO A 153 -1.73 -4.98 -0.04
N PHE A 154 -1.93 -4.82 -1.35
CA PHE A 154 -3.22 -5.02 -2.01
C PHE A 154 -3.29 -6.24 -2.91
N GLY A 155 -2.35 -7.17 -2.78
CA GLY A 155 -2.34 -8.40 -3.56
C GLY A 155 -1.16 -9.30 -3.25
N SER A 156 -1.12 -10.46 -3.91
CA SER A 156 -0.10 -11.50 -3.74
C SER A 156 0.99 -11.45 -4.83
N GLN A 157 1.03 -10.40 -5.64
CA GLN A 157 1.96 -10.24 -6.76
C GLN A 157 2.64 -8.87 -6.70
N TRP A 158 3.72 -8.73 -7.47
CA TRP A 158 4.42 -7.46 -7.64
C TRP A 158 3.49 -6.41 -8.23
N GLU A 159 3.21 -5.37 -7.48
CA GLU A 159 2.37 -4.23 -7.84
C GLU A 159 2.47 -3.17 -6.72
N ASN A 160 1.97 -1.95 -6.93
CA ASN A 160 1.78 -0.92 -5.89
C ASN A 160 2.97 -0.73 -4.94
N MET A 161 4.19 -0.63 -5.45
CA MET A 161 5.38 -0.62 -4.61
C MET A 161 5.42 0.52 -3.60
N ASN A 162 5.47 0.13 -2.35
CA ASN A 162 5.69 0.94 -1.16
C ASN A 162 6.93 0.42 -0.41
N TRP A 163 7.39 1.11 0.61
CA TRP A 163 8.25 0.52 1.62
C TRP A 163 7.42 0.07 2.82
N GLY A 164 7.34 -1.24 3.05
CA GLY A 164 6.95 -1.82 4.32
C GLY A 164 8.07 -1.70 5.34
N HIS A 165 7.75 -1.77 6.63
CA HIS A 165 8.71 -1.64 7.72
C HIS A 165 8.49 -2.70 8.79
N SER A 166 9.57 -3.32 9.24
CA SER A 166 9.60 -4.20 10.39
C SER A 166 10.80 -3.90 11.29
N THR A 167 10.66 -4.20 12.57
CA THR A 167 11.71 -4.04 13.57
C THR A 167 12.05 -5.35 14.25
N SER A 168 13.31 -5.50 14.70
CA SER A 168 13.78 -6.67 15.45
C SER A 168 14.88 -6.28 16.45
N ARG A 169 14.98 -7.04 17.53
CA ARG A 169 16.11 -6.93 18.48
C ARG A 169 17.18 -8.01 18.28
N ASP A 170 16.87 -9.05 17.51
CA ASP A 170 17.71 -10.25 17.37
C ASP A 170 17.86 -10.73 15.92
N LEU A 171 17.24 -10.06 14.94
CA LEU A 171 17.22 -10.41 13.52
C LEU A 171 16.44 -11.70 13.21
N ILE A 172 15.78 -12.29 14.19
CA ILE A 172 14.98 -13.51 14.07
C ILE A 172 13.50 -13.20 14.27
N HIS A 173 13.18 -12.50 15.35
CA HIS A 173 11.80 -12.12 15.68
C HIS A 173 11.52 -10.70 15.19
N TRP A 174 10.63 -10.59 14.21
CA TRP A 174 10.27 -9.33 13.57
C TRP A 174 8.87 -8.88 13.94
N THR A 175 8.72 -7.59 14.21
CA THR A 175 7.43 -6.93 14.40
C THR A 175 7.16 -6.02 13.21
N TYR A 176 6.02 -6.19 12.55
CA TYR A 176 5.59 -5.32 11.46
C TYR A 176 5.09 -3.99 12.02
N GLU A 177 5.59 -2.89 11.46
CA GLU A 177 5.34 -1.52 11.94
C GLU A 177 4.47 -0.69 10.99
N GLY A 178 4.19 -1.19 9.77
CA GLY A 178 3.37 -0.48 8.78
C GLY A 178 4.10 -0.09 7.51
N ILE A 179 3.63 0.96 6.85
CA ILE A 179 4.11 1.43 5.54
C ILE A 179 4.53 2.90 5.66
N PRO A 180 5.78 3.19 6.04
CA PRO A 180 6.22 4.57 6.31
C PRO A 180 6.52 5.40 5.06
N ILE A 181 6.77 4.79 3.89
CA ILE A 181 7.01 5.50 2.62
C ILE A 181 6.06 4.96 1.57
N GLN A 182 5.10 5.79 1.17
CA GLN A 182 4.04 5.48 0.19
C GLN A 182 4.27 6.25 -1.11
N PRO A 183 3.67 5.80 -2.24
CA PRO A 183 3.66 6.53 -3.50
C PRO A 183 3.20 7.98 -3.37
N ASP A 184 3.62 8.81 -4.31
CA ASP A 184 3.14 10.18 -4.50
C ASP A 184 3.13 10.54 -6.00
N ALA A 185 3.01 11.82 -6.32
CA ALA A 185 2.99 12.30 -7.70
C ALA A 185 4.26 11.95 -8.52
N LEU A 186 5.38 11.60 -7.86
CA LEU A 186 6.61 11.15 -8.53
C LEU A 186 6.59 9.65 -8.88
N GLY A 187 5.59 8.91 -8.43
CA GLY A 187 5.39 7.50 -8.72
C GLY A 187 5.47 6.57 -7.52
N VAL A 188 5.56 5.27 -7.80
CA VAL A 188 5.74 4.22 -6.80
C VAL A 188 7.16 4.24 -6.23
N ILE A 189 7.35 3.60 -5.08
CA ILE A 189 8.59 3.64 -4.33
C ILE A 189 9.40 2.37 -4.61
N TYR A 190 10.50 2.50 -5.37
CA TYR A 190 11.42 1.39 -5.64
C TYR A 190 12.51 1.32 -4.57
N SER A 191 13.40 0.36 -4.75
CA SER A 191 14.42 0.01 -3.76
C SER A 191 15.40 1.15 -3.47
N GLY A 192 16.09 0.99 -2.34
CA GLY A 192 17.06 1.96 -1.87
C GLY A 192 17.64 1.62 -0.50
N CYS A 193 18.27 2.59 0.13
CA CYS A 193 18.98 2.42 1.39
C CYS A 193 18.64 3.48 2.44
N CYS A 194 19.07 3.25 3.68
CA CYS A 194 18.96 4.22 4.77
C CYS A 194 20.32 4.53 5.38
N VAL A 195 20.47 5.75 5.87
CA VAL A 195 21.63 6.18 6.65
C VAL A 195 21.18 6.99 7.87
N VAL A 196 21.90 6.83 8.98
CA VAL A 196 21.70 7.68 10.18
C VAL A 196 22.65 8.88 10.09
N ASP A 197 22.12 10.07 9.95
CA ASP A 197 22.89 11.33 9.92
C ASP A 197 23.28 11.76 11.33
N LYS A 198 24.37 11.18 11.84
CA LYS A 198 24.88 11.44 13.21
C LYS A 198 25.28 12.88 13.44
N ASN A 199 25.72 13.57 12.41
CA ASN A 199 26.30 14.89 12.49
C ASN A 199 25.41 16.01 11.95
N ASN A 200 24.18 15.67 11.53
CA ASN A 200 23.25 16.61 10.89
C ASN A 200 23.83 17.27 9.62
N VAL A 201 24.52 16.48 8.80
CA VAL A 201 25.13 16.97 7.56
C VAL A 201 24.06 17.37 6.54
N ALA A 202 22.95 16.64 6.50
CA ALA A 202 21.83 16.92 5.62
C ALA A 202 20.90 18.05 6.11
N GLY A 203 21.08 18.50 7.37
CA GLY A 203 20.29 19.61 7.92
C GLY A 203 18.88 19.28 8.40
N PHE A 204 18.47 18.01 8.39
CA PHE A 204 17.13 17.58 8.84
C PHE A 204 17.02 17.40 10.36
N GLY A 205 18.13 17.25 11.04
CA GLY A 205 18.23 17.03 12.48
C GLY A 205 19.31 16.00 12.83
N LYS A 206 19.91 16.16 14.03
CA LYS A 206 20.92 15.23 14.51
C LYS A 206 20.33 13.83 14.70
N ASN A 207 21.01 12.79 14.20
CA ASN A 207 20.57 11.41 14.19
C ASN A 207 19.27 11.16 13.37
N ALA A 208 18.90 12.05 12.45
CA ALA A 208 17.84 11.77 11.49
C ALA A 208 18.16 10.50 10.69
N VAL A 209 17.18 9.68 10.43
CA VAL A 209 17.29 8.57 9.47
C VAL A 209 16.91 9.11 8.10
N ILE A 210 17.80 9.00 7.13
CA ILE A 210 17.55 9.46 5.77
C ILE A 210 17.41 8.22 4.90
N ALA A 211 16.27 8.08 4.24
CA ALA A 211 16.01 7.07 3.23
C ALA A 211 16.32 7.66 1.84
N PHE A 212 17.11 6.95 1.06
CA PHE A 212 17.34 7.20 -0.36
C PHE A 212 16.57 6.12 -1.12
N TYR A 213 15.75 6.51 -2.08
CA TYR A 213 14.90 5.58 -2.84
C TYR A 213 14.66 6.08 -4.25
N THR A 214 14.25 5.19 -5.13
CA THR A 214 13.82 5.57 -6.47
C THR A 214 12.32 5.87 -6.49
N SER A 215 11.96 7.05 -6.96
CA SER A 215 10.59 7.37 -7.39
C SER A 215 10.40 6.90 -8.82
N ALA A 216 9.50 5.95 -9.06
CA ALA A 216 9.28 5.32 -10.35
C ALA A 216 7.91 5.70 -10.91
N GLY A 217 7.87 6.83 -11.63
CA GLY A 217 6.72 7.32 -12.39
C GLY A 217 6.97 7.24 -13.89
N THR A 218 6.81 8.36 -14.60
CA THR A 218 7.14 8.45 -16.03
C THR A 218 8.64 8.27 -16.32
N SER A 219 9.48 8.53 -15.33
CA SER A 219 10.92 8.24 -15.32
C SER A 219 11.34 7.77 -13.93
N GLN A 220 12.48 7.11 -13.85
CA GLN A 220 13.08 6.70 -12.58
C GLN A 220 14.03 7.79 -12.11
N THR A 221 13.77 8.34 -10.92
CA THR A 221 14.54 9.43 -10.32
C THR A 221 14.87 9.11 -8.88
N GLN A 222 15.98 9.66 -8.34
CA GLN A 222 16.33 9.42 -6.95
C GLN A 222 15.71 10.48 -6.05
N SER A 223 15.10 10.04 -4.98
CA SER A 223 14.42 10.84 -3.98
C SER A 223 14.91 10.51 -2.58
N ILE A 224 14.67 11.41 -1.64
CA ILE A 224 14.93 11.19 -0.22
C ILE A 224 13.70 11.47 0.64
N ALA A 225 13.64 10.76 1.75
CA ALA A 225 12.77 11.08 2.87
C ALA A 225 13.57 11.02 4.16
N TYR A 226 13.14 11.72 5.19
CA TYR A 226 13.82 11.74 6.48
C TYR A 226 12.87 11.46 7.63
N SER A 227 13.39 10.83 8.68
CA SER A 227 12.68 10.49 9.90
C SER A 227 13.40 11.07 11.11
N LEU A 228 12.61 11.65 12.03
CA LEU A 228 13.07 12.17 13.30
C LEU A 228 12.63 11.30 14.50
N ASP A 229 11.90 10.22 14.23
CA ASP A 229 11.31 9.30 15.21
C ASP A 229 11.87 7.87 15.10
N ASN A 230 13.15 7.76 14.77
CA ASN A 230 13.87 6.50 14.62
C ASN A 230 13.35 5.61 13.48
N GLY A 231 12.93 6.22 12.37
CA GLY A 231 12.51 5.47 11.17
C GLY A 231 11.08 4.93 11.22
N LYS A 232 10.25 5.38 12.17
CA LYS A 232 8.84 4.97 12.24
C LYS A 232 7.99 5.67 11.20
N THR A 233 8.20 6.98 11.05
CA THR A 233 7.55 7.78 10.02
C THR A 233 8.58 8.56 9.22
N PHE A 234 8.26 8.87 7.97
CA PHE A 234 9.13 9.64 7.10
C PHE A 234 8.42 10.84 6.49
N THR A 235 9.13 11.95 6.46
CA THR A 235 8.74 13.15 5.69
C THR A 235 9.51 13.16 4.39
N LYS A 236 8.82 13.17 3.26
CA LYS A 236 9.45 13.30 1.94
C LYS A 236 10.05 14.70 1.80
N TYR A 237 11.25 14.78 1.23
CA TYR A 237 11.90 16.06 1.02
C TYR A 237 11.18 16.86 -0.07
N ALA A 238 10.86 18.12 0.23
CA ALA A 238 10.10 18.97 -0.70
C ALA A 238 10.84 19.27 -2.00
N GLY A 239 12.17 19.12 -2.03
CA GLY A 239 13.01 19.31 -3.22
C GLY A 239 13.23 18.02 -4.04
N ASN A 240 12.45 16.96 -3.80
CA ASN A 240 12.52 15.76 -4.63
C ASN A 240 12.04 16.03 -6.07
N PRO A 241 12.59 15.32 -7.08
CA PRO A 241 13.69 14.39 -7.00
C PRO A 241 15.04 15.09 -6.83
N ILE A 242 15.97 14.49 -6.06
CA ILE A 242 17.31 15.05 -5.84
C ILE A 242 18.32 14.71 -6.94
N VAL A 243 18.07 13.61 -7.66
CA VAL A 243 18.87 13.21 -8.83
C VAL A 243 17.95 12.75 -9.94
N THR A 244 18.17 13.27 -11.13
CA THR A 244 17.48 12.84 -12.36
C THR A 244 18.47 12.25 -13.35
N SER A 245 18.00 11.37 -14.23
CA SER A 245 18.83 10.78 -15.28
C SER A 245 17.99 10.48 -16.53
N ASN A 246 18.61 10.52 -17.68
CA ASN A 246 18.03 10.05 -18.95
C ASN A 246 18.43 8.59 -19.24
N VAL A 247 19.18 7.94 -18.34
CA VAL A 247 19.55 6.52 -18.48
C VAL A 247 18.34 5.68 -18.11
N PRO A 248 17.91 4.73 -18.95
CA PRO A 248 16.89 3.77 -18.60
C PRO A 248 17.27 2.99 -17.34
N ASP A 249 16.26 2.62 -16.55
CA ASP A 249 16.45 1.83 -15.31
C ASP A 249 17.44 2.45 -14.29
N PHE A 250 17.42 3.78 -14.19
CA PHE A 250 18.21 4.52 -13.22
C PHE A 250 17.56 4.41 -11.82
N ARG A 251 17.88 3.32 -11.10
CA ARG A 251 17.23 2.97 -9.84
C ARG A 251 18.15 2.33 -8.81
N ASP A 252 17.63 2.11 -7.61
CA ASP A 252 18.20 1.34 -6.49
C ASP A 252 19.50 1.98 -5.94
N PRO A 253 19.45 3.21 -5.39
CA PRO A 253 20.58 3.92 -4.83
C PRO A 253 21.11 3.32 -3.53
#